data_e585a392d73ddb9ae26128ed92810fae
#
_entry.id   e585a392d73ddb9ae26128ed92810fae
#
_cell.length_a   1.000
_cell.length_b   1.000
_cell.length_c   1.000
_cell.angle_alpha   90.00
_cell.angle_beta   90.00
_cell.angle_gamma   90.00
#
_symmetry.space_group_name_H-M   'P 1'
#
loop_
_entity.id
_entity.type
_entity.pdbx_description
1 polymer ?
#
loop_
_entity_poly.entity_id
_entity_poly.type
_entity_poly.pdbx_seq_one_letter_code
_entity_poly.pdbx_strand_id
1 'polypeptide(L)'
;MGERAKPPEDIPPAEFFTRWVPEAVADDADRQRRLGATRALVQFELEGDVGGTYVVRIDAGRVEGSTGAAEAPDLIVRVDVETWRALNRGEISAPEALLRRRIHIEGSFLLALRLHLILG
;
A
#
# COMPACT_ATOMS: atom_id res chain seq x y z
N MET A 1 15.52 -10.08 15.70
CA MET A 1 14.50 -9.34 14.95
C MET A 1 15.05 -8.90 13.62
N GLY A 2 14.47 -9.36 12.55
CA GLY A 2 14.85 -8.93 11.23
C GLY A 2 14.22 -7.58 10.86
N GLU A 3 14.87 -6.87 9.98
CA GLU A 3 14.26 -5.71 9.35
C GLU A 3 13.14 -6.18 8.42
N ARG A 4 12.13 -5.33 8.26
CA ARG A 4 11.08 -5.61 7.28
C ARG A 4 11.66 -5.55 5.87
N ALA A 5 11.18 -6.42 5.01
CA ALA A 5 11.59 -6.43 3.62
C ALA A 5 11.30 -5.08 2.96
N LYS A 6 12.24 -4.60 2.17
CA LYS A 6 12.08 -3.39 1.38
C LYS A 6 11.98 -3.76 -0.08
N PRO A 7 11.14 -3.07 -0.86
CA PRO A 7 11.05 -3.36 -2.29
C PRO A 7 12.33 -2.95 -3.01
N PRO A 8 12.66 -3.58 -4.15
CA PRO A 8 13.73 -3.11 -5.02
C PRO A 8 13.48 -1.66 -5.43
N GLU A 9 14.56 -0.86 -5.55
CA GLU A 9 14.44 0.57 -5.86
C GLU A 9 13.71 0.86 -7.17
N ASP A 10 13.91 0.02 -8.18
CA ASP A 10 13.34 0.24 -9.51
C ASP A 10 12.13 -0.64 -9.81
N ILE A 11 11.48 -1.18 -8.78
CA ILE A 11 10.34 -2.06 -9.00
C ILE A 11 9.21 -1.30 -9.70
N PRO A 12 8.64 -1.85 -10.80
CA PRO A 12 7.48 -1.22 -11.43
C PRO A 12 6.26 -1.25 -10.49
N PRO A 13 5.39 -0.23 -10.53
CA PRO A 13 4.19 -0.23 -9.70
C PRO A 13 3.34 -1.49 -9.84
N ALA A 14 3.11 -1.97 -11.05
CA ALA A 14 2.32 -3.18 -11.26
C ALA A 14 2.90 -4.38 -10.53
N GLU A 15 4.20 -4.58 -10.61
CA GLU A 15 4.87 -5.67 -9.91
C GLU A 15 4.84 -5.48 -8.40
N PHE A 16 5.01 -4.24 -7.93
CA PHE A 16 4.94 -3.94 -6.52
C PHE A 16 3.59 -4.34 -5.92
N PHE A 17 2.49 -3.87 -6.51
CA PHE A 17 1.17 -4.11 -5.93
C PHE A 17 0.65 -5.52 -6.16
N THR A 18 0.96 -6.15 -7.30
CA THR A 18 0.39 -7.46 -7.63
C THR A 18 1.22 -8.63 -7.15
N ARG A 19 2.51 -8.43 -6.90
CA ARG A 19 3.40 -9.51 -6.50
C ARG A 19 4.18 -9.21 -5.22
N TRP A 20 4.90 -8.10 -5.19
CA TRP A 20 5.80 -7.83 -4.06
C TRP A 20 5.04 -7.68 -2.73
N VAL A 21 3.98 -6.87 -2.70
CA VAL A 21 3.19 -6.64 -1.48
C VAL A 21 2.56 -7.93 -0.96
N PRO A 22 1.84 -8.72 -1.80
CA PRO A 22 1.30 -10.00 -1.34
C PRO A 22 2.37 -10.94 -0.80
N GLU A 23 3.50 -11.08 -1.48
CA GLU A 23 4.59 -11.96 -1.04
C GLU A 23 5.22 -11.48 0.27
N ALA A 24 5.44 -10.16 0.41
CA ALA A 24 6.03 -9.60 1.63
C ALA A 24 5.13 -9.84 2.84
N VAL A 25 3.82 -9.77 2.68
CA VAL A 25 2.88 -10.07 3.76
C VAL A 25 2.83 -11.58 4.01
N ALA A 26 2.81 -12.40 2.97
CA ALA A 26 2.81 -13.85 3.10
C ALA A 26 4.04 -14.37 3.87
N ASP A 27 5.17 -13.70 3.72
CA ASP A 27 6.42 -14.06 4.37
C ASP A 27 6.59 -13.43 5.76
N ASP A 28 5.63 -12.64 6.21
CA ASP A 28 5.71 -11.93 7.49
C ASP A 28 4.57 -12.36 8.42
N ALA A 29 4.83 -13.35 9.25
CA ALA A 29 3.83 -13.89 10.17
C ALA A 29 3.32 -12.85 11.17
N ASP A 30 4.16 -11.88 11.56
CA ASP A 30 3.76 -10.81 12.46
C ASP A 30 2.72 -9.91 11.82
N ARG A 31 2.96 -9.49 10.56
CA ARG A 31 1.97 -8.68 9.81
C ARG A 31 0.65 -9.44 9.64
N GLN A 32 0.72 -10.71 9.28
CA GLN A 32 -0.49 -11.53 9.13
C GLN A 32 -1.29 -11.60 10.42
N ARG A 33 -0.62 -11.81 11.53
CA ARG A 33 -1.26 -11.88 12.84
C ARG A 33 -1.89 -10.55 13.22
N ARG A 34 -1.21 -9.43 12.95
CA ARG A 34 -1.70 -8.09 13.27
C ARG A 34 -2.86 -7.67 12.36
N LEU A 35 -2.89 -8.14 11.13
CA LEU A 35 -4.04 -7.94 10.25
C LEU A 35 -5.27 -8.70 10.79
N GLY A 36 -5.06 -9.88 11.37
CA GLY A 36 -6.12 -10.65 11.98
C GLY A 36 -7.29 -10.89 11.04
N ALA A 37 -8.50 -10.53 11.47
CA ALA A 37 -9.73 -10.69 10.68
C ALA A 37 -10.03 -9.48 9.79
N THR A 38 -9.10 -8.55 9.64
CA THR A 38 -9.32 -7.34 8.83
C THR A 38 -9.68 -7.69 7.40
N ARG A 39 -10.73 -7.06 6.90
CA ARG A 39 -11.15 -7.14 5.50
C ARG A 39 -11.21 -5.72 4.96
N ALA A 40 -10.49 -5.47 3.89
CA ALA A 40 -10.43 -4.14 3.29
C ALA A 40 -10.07 -4.23 1.82
N LEU A 41 -10.62 -3.30 1.05
CA LEU A 41 -10.33 -3.14 -0.36
C LEU A 41 -9.73 -1.76 -0.55
N VAL A 42 -8.44 -1.69 -0.86
CA VAL A 42 -7.70 -0.44 -0.97
C VAL A 42 -7.31 -0.21 -2.42
N GLN A 43 -7.70 0.94 -2.96
CA GLN A 43 -7.35 1.32 -4.32
C GLN A 43 -6.22 2.35 -4.27
N PHE A 44 -5.16 2.09 -5.04
CA PHE A 44 -4.04 3.01 -5.18
C PHE A 44 -4.06 3.60 -6.58
N GLU A 45 -4.08 4.91 -6.65
CA GLU A 45 -4.03 5.65 -7.91
C GLU A 45 -2.70 6.39 -7.97
N LEU A 46 -1.78 5.89 -8.80
CA LEU A 46 -0.47 6.47 -8.98
C LEU A 46 -0.48 7.37 -10.20
N GLU A 47 -0.21 8.65 -9.99
CA GLU A 47 -0.22 9.66 -11.06
C GLU A 47 1.17 9.82 -11.66
N GLY A 48 1.21 10.14 -12.96
CA GLY A 48 2.43 10.41 -13.69
C GLY A 48 2.79 9.30 -14.66
N ASP A 49 3.96 9.42 -15.28
CA ASP A 49 4.46 8.42 -16.20
C ASP A 49 4.66 7.10 -15.48
N VAL A 50 4.33 6.00 -16.13
CA VAL A 50 4.37 4.63 -15.61
C VAL A 50 3.55 4.44 -14.31
N GLY A 51 2.62 5.34 -14.06
CA GLY A 51 1.67 5.19 -12.96
C GLY A 51 0.60 4.15 -13.29
N GLY A 52 -0.56 4.28 -12.67
CA GLY A 52 -1.69 3.39 -12.90
C GLY A 52 -2.55 3.24 -11.68
N THR A 53 -3.58 2.42 -11.80
CA THR A 53 -4.53 2.14 -10.72
C THR A 53 -4.40 0.67 -10.34
N TYR A 54 -4.30 0.42 -9.04
CA TYR A 54 -4.10 -0.92 -8.49
C TYR A 54 -5.00 -1.11 -7.28
N VAL A 55 -5.42 -2.34 -7.05
CA VAL A 55 -6.28 -2.68 -5.91
C VAL A 55 -5.57 -3.73 -5.07
N VAL A 56 -5.50 -3.49 -3.78
CA VAL A 56 -5.00 -4.45 -2.80
C VAL A 56 -6.19 -4.91 -1.96
N ARG A 57 -6.47 -6.21 -2.02
CA ARG A 57 -7.53 -6.83 -1.22
C ARG A 57 -6.91 -7.50 -0.02
N ILE A 58 -7.39 -7.13 1.16
CA ILE A 58 -6.99 -7.74 2.42
C ILE A 58 -8.16 -8.55 2.94
N ASP A 59 -7.94 -9.83 3.22
CA ASP A 59 -8.99 -10.72 3.70
C ASP A 59 -8.41 -11.69 4.72
N ALA A 60 -8.59 -11.36 6.00
CA ALA A 60 -8.21 -12.22 7.12
C ALA A 60 -6.76 -12.72 7.02
N GLY A 61 -5.81 -11.81 6.80
CA GLY A 61 -4.38 -12.12 6.71
C GLY A 61 -3.90 -12.45 5.31
N ARG A 62 -4.79 -12.66 4.35
CA ARG A 62 -4.43 -12.87 2.95
C ARG A 62 -4.45 -11.53 2.22
N VAL A 63 -3.43 -11.31 1.41
CA VAL A 63 -3.32 -10.06 0.63
C VAL A 63 -3.16 -10.43 -0.83
N GLU A 64 -4.01 -9.86 -1.67
CA GLU A 64 -3.95 -10.03 -3.12
C GLU A 64 -3.92 -8.66 -3.78
N GLY A 65 -3.18 -8.54 -4.87
CA GLY A 65 -3.09 -7.32 -5.64
C GLY A 65 -3.51 -7.53 -7.09
N SER A 66 -4.17 -6.53 -7.65
CA SER A 66 -4.59 -6.57 -9.06
C SER A 66 -4.49 -5.18 -9.68
N THR A 67 -4.42 -5.14 -11.02
CA THR A 67 -4.49 -3.90 -11.78
C THR A 67 -5.94 -3.52 -12.04
N GLY A 68 -6.18 -2.21 -12.13
CA GLY A 68 -7.51 -1.67 -12.41
C GLY A 68 -8.19 -1.14 -11.17
N ALA A 69 -9.39 -0.61 -11.34
CA ALA A 69 -10.16 -0.01 -10.26
C ALA A 69 -11.18 -1.00 -9.69
N ALA A 70 -11.47 -0.86 -8.40
CA ALA A 70 -12.55 -1.59 -7.75
C ALA A 70 -13.85 -0.80 -7.86
N GLU A 71 -14.98 -1.51 -7.84
CA GLU A 71 -16.29 -0.85 -7.87
C GLU A 71 -16.56 -0.03 -6.61
N ALA A 72 -16.20 -0.58 -5.45
CA ALA A 72 -16.50 0.05 -4.18
C ALA A 72 -15.33 -0.14 -3.21
N PRO A 73 -14.21 0.56 -3.43
CA PRO A 73 -13.09 0.46 -2.50
C PRO A 73 -13.45 1.08 -1.15
N ASP A 74 -12.92 0.50 -0.09
CA ASP A 74 -13.08 1.05 1.26
C ASP A 74 -12.19 2.28 1.46
N LEU A 75 -11.10 2.35 0.69
CA LEU A 75 -10.09 3.39 0.83
C LEU A 75 -9.47 3.63 -0.55
N ILE A 76 -9.28 4.89 -0.90
CA ILE A 76 -8.53 5.28 -2.09
C ILE A 76 -7.34 6.11 -1.65
N VAL A 77 -6.15 5.72 -2.14
CA VAL A 77 -4.91 6.45 -1.88
C VAL A 77 -4.39 6.98 -3.22
N ARG A 78 -4.30 8.29 -3.34
CA ARG A 78 -3.76 8.94 -4.53
C ARG A 78 -2.39 9.51 -4.23
N VAL A 79 -1.41 9.15 -5.05
CA VAL A 79 -0.04 9.57 -4.88
C VAL A 79 0.66 9.59 -6.24
N ASP A 80 1.59 10.53 -6.45
CA ASP A 80 2.40 10.51 -7.66
C ASP A 80 3.51 9.44 -7.55
N VAL A 81 3.99 8.97 -8.70
CA VAL A 81 5.01 7.93 -8.75
C VAL A 81 6.29 8.33 -8.00
N GLU A 82 6.72 9.59 -8.14
CA GLU A 82 7.93 10.05 -7.44
C GLU A 82 7.80 9.97 -5.92
N THR A 83 6.67 10.41 -5.38
CA THR A 83 6.40 10.32 -3.94
C THR A 83 6.32 8.87 -3.50
N TRP A 84 5.65 8.02 -4.28
CA TRP A 84 5.58 6.60 -3.99
C TRP A 84 6.98 5.97 -3.93
N ARG A 85 7.86 6.31 -4.86
CA ARG A 85 9.24 5.82 -4.83
C ARG A 85 10.01 6.33 -3.61
N ALA A 86 9.81 7.60 -3.25
CA ALA A 86 10.45 8.17 -2.07
C ALA A 86 9.99 7.46 -0.78
N LEU A 87 8.71 7.11 -0.70
CA LEU A 87 8.17 6.31 0.40
C LEU A 87 8.84 4.93 0.46
N ASN A 88 9.00 4.27 -0.69
CA ASN A 88 9.63 2.96 -0.76
C ASN A 88 11.10 3.01 -0.35
N ARG A 89 11.80 4.10 -0.62
CA ARG A 89 13.21 4.30 -0.24
C ARG A 89 13.37 4.74 1.21
N GLY A 90 12.29 5.09 1.89
CA GLY A 90 12.34 5.63 3.24
C GLY A 90 12.78 7.08 3.31
N GLU A 91 12.78 7.80 2.19
CA GLU A 91 13.16 9.22 2.13
C GLU A 91 12.10 10.14 2.71
N ILE A 92 10.86 9.70 2.71
CA ILE A 92 9.74 10.41 3.31
C ILE A 92 8.82 9.37 3.97
N SER A 93 8.22 9.71 5.10
CA SER A 93 7.23 8.85 5.74
C SER A 93 5.83 9.15 5.20
N ALA A 94 4.91 8.20 5.35
CA ALA A 94 3.52 8.41 4.93
C ALA A 94 2.85 9.57 5.69
N PRO A 95 3.00 9.71 7.03
CA PRO A 95 2.46 10.88 7.72
C PRO A 95 3.02 12.21 7.21
N GLU A 96 4.33 12.26 6.93
CA GLU A 96 4.95 13.47 6.38
C GLU A 96 4.40 13.80 4.99
N ALA A 97 4.28 12.79 4.12
CA ALA A 97 3.73 12.99 2.78
C ALA A 97 2.28 13.48 2.84
N LEU A 98 1.50 12.97 3.79
CA LEU A 98 0.12 13.40 3.99
C LEU A 98 0.07 14.87 4.46
N LEU A 99 0.92 15.26 5.42
CA LEU A 99 1.00 16.63 5.90
C LEU A 99 1.43 17.60 4.80
N ARG A 100 2.30 17.16 3.90
CA ARG A 100 2.75 17.96 2.77
C ARG A 100 1.79 17.91 1.58
N ARG A 101 0.64 17.25 1.74
CA ARG A 101 -0.37 17.09 0.69
C ARG A 101 0.15 16.39 -0.56
N ARG A 102 1.11 15.49 -0.39
CA ARG A 102 1.64 14.66 -1.48
C ARG A 102 0.90 13.32 -1.59
N ILE A 103 0.14 12.96 -0.57
CA ILE A 103 -0.77 11.81 -0.57
C ILE A 103 -2.17 12.34 -0.28
N HIS A 104 -3.15 11.86 -1.03
CA HIS A 104 -4.55 12.15 -0.79
C HIS A 104 -5.29 10.87 -0.45
N ILE A 105 -6.07 10.90 0.62
CA ILE A 105 -6.82 9.74 1.09
C ILE A 105 -8.31 10.04 1.00
N GLU A 106 -9.05 9.12 0.40
CA GLU A 106 -10.49 9.19 0.29
C GLU A 106 -11.08 7.91 0.89
N GLY A 107 -12.08 8.04 1.73
CA GLY A 107 -12.69 6.93 2.45
C GLY A 107 -12.33 6.97 3.93
N SER A 108 -12.20 5.80 4.57
CA SER A 108 -11.98 5.73 6.01
C SER A 108 -10.54 6.09 6.40
N PHE A 109 -10.36 7.26 6.99
CA PHE A 109 -9.07 7.69 7.51
C PHE A 109 -8.58 6.76 8.65
N LEU A 110 -9.48 6.27 9.48
CA LEU A 110 -9.12 5.34 10.55
C LEU A 110 -8.58 4.03 9.99
N LEU A 111 -9.18 3.54 8.91
CA LEU A 111 -8.67 2.35 8.23
C LEU A 111 -7.27 2.61 7.66
N ALA A 112 -7.06 3.76 7.04
CA ALA A 112 -5.75 4.13 6.49
C ALA A 112 -4.69 4.15 7.59
N LEU A 113 -4.98 4.78 8.72
CA LEU A 113 -4.07 4.83 9.86
C LEU A 113 -3.77 3.44 10.40
N ARG A 114 -4.79 2.62 10.58
CA ARG A 114 -4.64 1.25 11.08
C ARG A 114 -3.74 0.42 10.15
N LEU A 115 -3.98 0.50 8.84
CA LEU A 115 -3.18 -0.24 7.88
C LEU A 115 -1.73 0.26 7.84
N HIS A 116 -1.53 1.57 7.97
CA HIS A 116 -0.18 2.13 8.07
C HIS A 116 0.57 1.59 9.29
N LEU A 117 -0.09 1.52 10.45
CA LEU A 117 0.53 1.01 11.67
C LEU A 117 0.87 -0.48 11.57
N ILE A 118 0.10 -1.25 10.81
CA ILE A 118 0.34 -2.69 10.65
C ILE A 118 1.36 -2.96 9.55
N LEU A 119 1.22 -2.31 8.40
CA LEU A 119 1.96 -2.63 7.18
C LEU A 119 3.12 -1.68 6.89
N GLY A 120 3.06 -0.52 7.47
CA GLY A 120 4.05 0.55 7.26
C GLY A 120 5.39 0.37 7.98
#